data_440fbfe55429ce160594ed2bcdc352b3
#
_entry.id   440fbfe55429ce160594ed2bcdc352b3
#
_cell.length_a   1.000
_cell.length_b   1.000
_cell.length_c   1.000
_cell.angle_alpha   90.00
_cell.angle_beta   90.00
_cell.angle_gamma   90.00
#
_symmetry.space_group_name_H-M   'P 1'
#
loop_
_entity.id
_entity.type
_entity.pdbx_description
1 polymer ?
#
loop_
_entity_poly.entity_id
_entity_poly.type
_entity_poly.pdbx_seq_one_letter_code
_entity_poly.pdbx_strand_id
1 'polypeptide(L)'
;MAIELTRNFCIIAHIDHGKTTLSDRLLERTGTIQERERQDQLLDSMDLERERGITIKAHPVAMRYTSKSGETYRLNLLDTPGHVDFAYEVSRSLAACEGAVLVVDAAQGVEAQTVANVHLAHKQGLTLVPIINKIDLPNADVAAVKRQLEEILAIPAEEAIEASAKMGMGIEEILEAIVTRVPAPEPPADKTLRALVFDSVFDVYRGVVGYVRVVSGTMEANHAIMLMNNNSRYEIKEVGVFTPKMLPQEKLNPGDVGYFIANIKTTADIKIGDTITDQRHPARVALPGFQEIHPMVFSGIYPINTGDFEHLKTAIGKLRLNDSAFVYQPESSVALGFGFSCGFLGLLHMEIIQERLRREYNMDIIATSPSVVYEVLTTRDEKILIDNPAHLPDLSMIQEIREPIVKAYVLCPNENIGDILQLILEKRGQMERTESLDTRRVMLNCELPLNEILVDFNDKIKSMTRGYGSMDYEHAGYRAAKLVKLDLLVNGEPVDAFSTIVHKDRAESRGRQLAAKLKEVIPRQLYQVAIQAAIGGKIIARESVSALRKNVTAKCYGGDITRKRKLLEKQKEGKKRMKSIGKINIPQEAFIEVLKAQ
;
A
#
# COMPACT_ATOMS: atom_id res chain seq x y z
N MET A 1 -27.11 -10.35 -23.55
CA MET A 1 -26.20 -11.22 -24.31
C MET A 1 -26.23 -12.59 -23.64
N ALA A 2 -26.02 -13.68 -24.34
CA ALA A 2 -25.96 -15.00 -23.71
C ALA A 2 -24.71 -15.09 -22.82
N ILE A 3 -24.79 -15.80 -21.70
CA ILE A 3 -23.68 -15.94 -20.74
C ILE A 3 -22.44 -16.59 -21.38
N GLU A 4 -22.67 -17.49 -22.34
CA GLU A 4 -21.64 -18.18 -23.12
C GLU A 4 -20.74 -17.23 -23.95
N LEU A 5 -21.26 -16.06 -24.31
CA LEU A 5 -20.53 -15.00 -25.02
C LEU A 5 -19.97 -13.91 -24.09
N THR A 6 -19.89 -14.17 -22.79
CA THR A 6 -19.28 -13.28 -21.81
C THR A 6 -17.91 -13.78 -21.40
N ARG A 7 -16.93 -12.88 -21.22
CA ARG A 7 -15.59 -13.17 -20.70
C ARG A 7 -15.24 -12.14 -19.65
N ASN A 8 -15.01 -12.60 -18.43
CA ASN A 8 -14.54 -11.75 -17.35
C ASN A 8 -13.07 -12.05 -17.13
N PHE A 9 -12.24 -11.05 -17.27
CA PHE A 9 -10.79 -11.20 -17.12
C PHE A 9 -10.16 -9.96 -16.48
N CYS A 10 -9.04 -10.16 -15.84
CA CYS A 10 -8.20 -9.09 -15.33
C CYS A 10 -6.85 -9.09 -16.03
N ILE A 11 -6.07 -8.02 -15.85
CA ILE A 11 -4.70 -7.94 -16.33
C ILE A 11 -3.78 -7.91 -15.12
N ILE A 12 -2.88 -8.88 -15.02
CA ILE A 12 -1.84 -8.98 -13.99
C ILE A 12 -0.48 -8.74 -14.63
N ALA A 13 0.31 -7.89 -14.00
CA ALA A 13 1.64 -7.50 -14.48
C ALA A 13 2.51 -7.02 -13.34
N HIS A 14 3.82 -7.09 -13.51
CA HIS A 14 4.75 -6.29 -12.69
C HIS A 14 4.65 -4.80 -13.05
N ILE A 15 5.12 -3.93 -12.15
CA ILE A 15 5.19 -2.49 -12.39
C ILE A 15 6.01 -2.24 -13.66
N ASP A 16 5.56 -1.27 -14.48
CA ASP A 16 6.19 -0.89 -15.74
C ASP A 16 6.23 -1.95 -16.85
N HIS A 17 5.60 -3.12 -16.69
CA HIS A 17 5.50 -4.11 -17.80
C HIS A 17 4.51 -3.71 -18.90
N GLY A 18 3.80 -2.58 -18.74
CA GLY A 18 2.94 -2.01 -19.79
C GLY A 18 1.47 -2.43 -19.68
N LYS A 19 1.00 -2.76 -18.47
CA LYS A 19 -0.39 -3.12 -18.17
C LYS A 19 -1.37 -2.05 -18.67
N THR A 20 -1.24 -0.81 -18.23
CA THR A 20 -2.15 0.29 -18.55
C THR A 20 -2.13 0.60 -20.05
N THR A 21 -0.96 0.59 -20.68
CA THR A 21 -0.85 0.77 -22.14
C THR A 21 -1.57 -0.34 -22.89
N LEU A 22 -1.51 -1.60 -22.42
CA LEU A 22 -2.26 -2.70 -23.00
C LEU A 22 -3.77 -2.50 -22.84
N SER A 23 -4.22 -2.12 -21.64
CA SER A 23 -5.63 -1.81 -21.36
C SER A 23 -6.16 -0.75 -22.34
N ASP A 24 -5.42 0.34 -22.54
CA ASP A 24 -5.78 1.41 -23.50
C ASP A 24 -5.93 0.86 -24.92
N ARG A 25 -5.00 0.00 -25.40
CA ARG A 25 -5.07 -0.60 -26.73
C ARG A 25 -6.26 -1.56 -26.91
N LEU A 26 -6.61 -2.31 -25.88
CA LEU A 26 -7.81 -3.16 -25.91
C LEU A 26 -9.08 -2.32 -26.02
N LEU A 27 -9.18 -1.20 -25.28
CA LEU A 27 -10.29 -0.27 -25.35
C LEU A 27 -10.41 0.40 -26.74
N GLU A 28 -9.29 0.81 -27.32
CA GLU A 28 -9.24 1.38 -28.67
C GLU A 28 -9.68 0.36 -29.73
N ARG A 29 -9.11 -0.84 -29.69
CA ARG A 29 -9.38 -1.89 -30.70
C ARG A 29 -10.82 -2.37 -30.68
N THR A 30 -11.44 -2.41 -29.50
CA THR A 30 -12.86 -2.77 -29.36
C THR A 30 -13.82 -1.61 -29.66
N GLY A 31 -13.31 -0.41 -29.96
CA GLY A 31 -14.12 0.77 -30.22
C GLY A 31 -14.90 1.27 -28.99
N THR A 32 -14.49 0.85 -27.78
CA THR A 32 -15.11 1.29 -26.52
C THR A 32 -14.85 2.76 -26.25
N ILE A 33 -13.72 3.29 -26.72
CA ILE A 33 -13.36 4.71 -26.73
C ILE A 33 -13.27 5.25 -28.16
N GLN A 34 -13.73 6.48 -28.36
CA GLN A 34 -13.63 7.16 -29.66
C GLN A 34 -12.25 7.80 -29.81
N GLU A 35 -11.77 8.00 -31.05
CA GLU A 35 -10.48 8.63 -31.33
C GLU A 35 -10.26 9.97 -30.65
N ARG A 36 -11.31 10.79 -30.49
CA ARG A 36 -11.29 12.09 -29.81
C ARG A 36 -11.18 12.00 -28.29
N GLU A 37 -11.44 10.82 -27.72
CA GLU A 37 -11.39 10.55 -26.26
C GLU A 37 -10.10 9.84 -25.87
N ARG A 38 -9.20 9.61 -26.84
CA ARG A 38 -7.89 9.00 -26.58
C ARG A 38 -7.08 9.86 -25.63
N GLN A 39 -6.74 9.28 -24.51
CA GLN A 39 -5.78 9.79 -23.54
C GLN A 39 -4.92 8.61 -23.11
N ASP A 40 -3.64 8.85 -22.91
CA ASP A 40 -2.76 7.85 -22.32
C ASP A 40 -3.19 7.60 -20.87
N GLN A 41 -3.19 6.33 -20.46
CA GLN A 41 -3.59 5.90 -19.12
C GLN A 41 -5.05 6.28 -18.79
N LEU A 42 -5.97 5.98 -19.68
CA LEU A 42 -7.38 6.39 -19.57
C LEU A 42 -8.07 5.82 -18.31
N LEU A 43 -7.72 4.60 -17.93
CA LEU A 43 -8.29 3.93 -16.75
C LEU A 43 -7.69 4.44 -15.43
N ASP A 44 -6.51 5.01 -15.45
CA ASP A 44 -5.88 5.64 -14.29
C ASP A 44 -6.56 6.99 -14.03
N SER A 45 -7.59 6.98 -13.19
CA SER A 45 -8.48 8.15 -12.97
C SER A 45 -7.86 9.20 -12.06
N MET A 46 -6.88 8.83 -11.23
CA MET A 46 -6.21 9.73 -10.31
C MET A 46 -4.96 10.32 -10.95
N ASP A 47 -4.69 11.60 -10.69
CA ASP A 47 -3.44 12.24 -11.15
C ASP A 47 -2.19 11.53 -10.59
N LEU A 48 -2.28 11.01 -9.36
CA LEU A 48 -1.23 10.22 -8.72
C LEU A 48 -0.93 8.90 -9.43
N GLU A 49 -1.95 8.22 -9.98
CA GLU A 49 -1.78 7.01 -10.77
C GLU A 49 -0.95 7.32 -12.01
N ARG A 50 -1.32 8.38 -12.74
CA ARG A 50 -0.63 8.81 -13.97
C ARG A 50 0.79 9.27 -13.72
N GLU A 51 1.03 10.08 -12.67
CA GLU A 51 2.37 10.58 -12.33
C GLU A 51 3.32 9.45 -11.91
N ARG A 52 2.83 8.46 -11.17
CA ARG A 52 3.65 7.34 -10.67
C ARG A 52 3.69 6.16 -11.62
N GLY A 53 2.85 6.15 -12.66
CA GLY A 53 2.73 5.03 -13.60
C GLY A 53 2.20 3.75 -12.97
N ILE A 54 1.41 3.84 -11.89
CA ILE A 54 0.85 2.71 -11.16
C ILE A 54 -0.66 2.84 -11.04
N THR A 55 -1.37 1.76 -11.24
CA THR A 55 -2.79 1.68 -10.92
C THR A 55 -2.95 1.45 -9.41
N ILE A 56 -3.73 2.29 -8.76
CA ILE A 56 -3.99 2.22 -7.31
C ILE A 56 -5.31 1.49 -7.07
N LYS A 57 -6.32 1.78 -7.89
CA LYS A 57 -7.67 1.25 -7.73
C LYS A 57 -8.09 0.43 -8.94
N ALA A 58 -8.77 -0.70 -8.70
CA ALA A 58 -9.29 -1.52 -9.78
C ALA A 58 -10.44 -0.81 -10.52
N HIS A 59 -10.39 -0.82 -11.85
CA HIS A 59 -11.42 -0.24 -12.72
C HIS A 59 -12.05 -1.30 -13.61
N PRO A 60 -13.34 -1.63 -13.42
CA PRO A 60 -14.06 -2.51 -14.35
C PRO A 60 -14.47 -1.76 -15.62
N VAL A 61 -14.30 -2.39 -16.78
CA VAL A 61 -14.75 -1.84 -18.06
C VAL A 61 -15.37 -2.94 -18.93
N ALA A 62 -16.58 -2.70 -19.42
CA ALA A 62 -17.27 -3.56 -20.35
C ALA A 62 -16.99 -3.14 -21.80
N MET A 63 -16.50 -4.07 -22.60
CA MET A 63 -16.18 -3.90 -24.01
C MET A 63 -17.04 -4.85 -24.86
N ARG A 64 -17.18 -4.55 -26.14
CA ARG A 64 -17.77 -5.46 -27.13
C ARG A 64 -16.73 -5.78 -28.20
N TYR A 65 -16.53 -7.06 -28.45
CA TYR A 65 -15.59 -7.52 -29.45
C TYR A 65 -16.25 -8.53 -30.38
N THR A 66 -16.14 -8.32 -31.70
CA THR A 66 -16.57 -9.28 -32.68
C THR A 66 -15.36 -10.10 -33.14
N SER A 67 -15.36 -11.39 -32.81
CA SER A 67 -14.26 -12.31 -33.14
C SER A 67 -14.17 -12.61 -34.63
N LYS A 68 -13.07 -13.23 -35.03
CA LYS A 68 -12.87 -13.71 -36.41
C LYS A 68 -13.93 -14.74 -36.85
N SER A 69 -14.59 -15.42 -35.88
CA SER A 69 -15.72 -16.32 -36.16
C SER A 69 -17.03 -15.58 -36.50
N GLY A 70 -17.09 -14.26 -36.33
CA GLY A 70 -18.27 -13.43 -36.52
C GLY A 70 -19.18 -13.32 -35.29
N GLU A 71 -18.86 -13.99 -34.18
CA GLU A 71 -19.60 -13.87 -32.92
C GLU A 71 -19.19 -12.62 -32.16
N THR A 72 -20.17 -11.96 -31.54
CA THR A 72 -19.90 -10.77 -30.72
C THR A 72 -19.91 -11.11 -29.23
N TYR A 73 -18.77 -10.94 -28.60
CA TYR A 73 -18.54 -11.20 -27.19
C TYR A 73 -18.67 -9.93 -26.35
N ARG A 74 -19.10 -10.09 -25.10
CA ARG A 74 -18.97 -9.09 -24.05
C ARG A 74 -17.70 -9.41 -23.26
N LEU A 75 -16.77 -8.49 -23.25
CA LEU A 75 -15.50 -8.58 -22.53
C LEU A 75 -15.56 -7.63 -21.32
N ASN A 76 -15.52 -8.16 -20.12
CA ASN A 76 -15.43 -7.37 -18.89
C ASN A 76 -13.98 -7.41 -18.39
N LEU A 77 -13.26 -6.32 -18.63
CA LEU A 77 -11.91 -6.12 -18.11
C LEU A 77 -11.98 -5.55 -16.69
N LEU A 78 -11.28 -6.17 -15.76
CA LEU A 78 -10.98 -5.59 -14.45
C LEU A 78 -9.50 -5.20 -14.43
N ASP A 79 -9.22 -3.89 -14.57
CA ASP A 79 -7.86 -3.39 -14.48
C ASP A 79 -7.42 -3.43 -13.00
N THR A 80 -6.29 -4.09 -12.70
CA THR A 80 -5.84 -4.38 -11.34
C THR A 80 -4.58 -3.62 -10.98
N PRO A 81 -4.34 -3.24 -9.72
CA PRO A 81 -3.04 -2.75 -9.29
C PRO A 81 -1.92 -3.76 -9.55
N GLY A 82 -0.69 -3.26 -9.77
CA GLY A 82 0.49 -4.13 -9.97
C GLY A 82 1.40 -4.23 -8.75
N HIS A 83 1.20 -3.44 -7.70
CA HIS A 83 2.10 -3.35 -6.55
C HIS A 83 1.69 -4.28 -5.40
N VAL A 84 2.68 -4.83 -4.66
CA VAL A 84 2.46 -5.74 -3.52
C VAL A 84 1.55 -5.17 -2.44
N ASP A 85 1.66 -3.88 -2.12
CA ASP A 85 0.81 -3.23 -1.12
C ASP A 85 -0.68 -3.30 -1.48
N PHE A 86 -1.01 -3.51 -2.77
CA PHE A 86 -2.37 -3.65 -3.28
C PHE A 86 -2.74 -5.09 -3.65
N ALA A 87 -1.98 -6.08 -3.20
CA ALA A 87 -2.27 -7.51 -3.47
C ALA A 87 -3.71 -7.91 -3.11
N TYR A 88 -4.28 -7.23 -2.13
CA TYR A 88 -5.68 -7.41 -1.74
C TYR A 88 -6.68 -6.94 -2.82
N GLU A 89 -6.45 -5.78 -3.45
CA GLU A 89 -7.25 -5.29 -4.58
C GLU A 89 -7.15 -6.26 -5.76
N VAL A 90 -5.94 -6.80 -6.01
CA VAL A 90 -5.71 -7.84 -7.01
C VAL A 90 -6.55 -9.07 -6.69
N SER A 91 -6.48 -9.58 -5.46
CA SER A 91 -7.22 -10.79 -5.04
C SER A 91 -8.74 -10.65 -5.22
N ARG A 92 -9.31 -9.46 -4.96
CA ARG A 92 -10.74 -9.18 -5.17
C ARG A 92 -11.12 -9.19 -6.65
N SER A 93 -10.29 -8.57 -7.47
CA SER A 93 -10.52 -8.51 -8.92
C SER A 93 -10.41 -9.90 -9.55
N LEU A 94 -9.42 -10.69 -9.13
CA LEU A 94 -9.27 -12.08 -9.56
C LEU A 94 -10.53 -12.91 -9.24
N ALA A 95 -11.11 -12.75 -8.05
CA ALA A 95 -12.32 -13.50 -7.65
C ALA A 95 -13.58 -13.12 -8.46
N ALA A 96 -13.55 -12.01 -9.18
CA ALA A 96 -14.63 -11.60 -10.07
C ALA A 96 -14.42 -12.06 -11.53
N CYS A 97 -13.34 -12.79 -11.84
CA CYS A 97 -12.92 -13.18 -13.19
C CYS A 97 -12.88 -14.70 -13.37
N GLU A 98 -12.91 -15.15 -14.62
CA GLU A 98 -12.63 -16.52 -15.05
C GLU A 98 -11.24 -16.66 -15.67
N GLY A 99 -10.61 -15.54 -16.06
CA GLY A 99 -9.27 -15.55 -16.63
C GLY A 99 -8.43 -14.37 -16.22
N ALA A 100 -7.12 -14.49 -16.43
CA ALA A 100 -6.17 -13.41 -16.23
C ALA A 100 -5.18 -13.33 -17.40
N VAL A 101 -5.01 -12.14 -17.93
CA VAL A 101 -3.99 -11.80 -18.91
C VAL A 101 -2.71 -11.47 -18.17
N LEU A 102 -1.69 -12.32 -18.33
CA LEU A 102 -0.39 -12.17 -17.72
C LEU A 102 0.53 -11.40 -18.64
N VAL A 103 0.96 -10.20 -18.25
CA VAL A 103 1.86 -9.37 -19.07
C VAL A 103 3.27 -9.42 -18.50
N VAL A 104 4.22 -9.87 -19.32
CA VAL A 104 5.65 -9.94 -19.01
C VAL A 104 6.43 -9.09 -20.00
N ASP A 105 7.34 -8.26 -19.51
CA ASP A 105 8.22 -7.42 -20.33
C ASP A 105 9.30 -8.28 -21.00
N ALA A 106 9.45 -8.14 -22.32
CA ALA A 106 10.44 -8.89 -23.11
C ALA A 106 11.91 -8.60 -22.74
N ALA A 107 12.19 -7.48 -22.08
CA ALA A 107 13.54 -7.08 -21.66
C ALA A 107 13.82 -7.41 -20.20
N GLN A 108 12.83 -7.33 -19.32
CA GLN A 108 12.98 -7.59 -17.88
C GLN A 108 12.68 -9.06 -17.53
N GLY A 109 11.73 -9.68 -18.24
CA GLY A 109 11.30 -11.05 -18.00
C GLY A 109 10.41 -11.21 -16.77
N VAL A 110 10.39 -12.42 -16.21
CA VAL A 110 9.59 -12.77 -15.04
C VAL A 110 10.20 -12.16 -13.78
N GLU A 111 9.40 -11.42 -13.01
CA GLU A 111 9.75 -10.74 -11.77
C GLU A 111 9.04 -11.36 -10.55
N ALA A 112 9.47 -11.04 -9.31
CA ALA A 112 8.91 -11.65 -8.08
C ALA A 112 7.38 -11.47 -7.99
N GLN A 113 6.88 -10.27 -8.30
CA GLN A 113 5.43 -9.99 -8.32
C GLN A 113 4.69 -10.80 -9.39
N THR A 114 5.34 -11.10 -10.52
CA THR A 114 4.76 -11.96 -11.56
C THR A 114 4.47 -13.34 -11.00
N VAL A 115 5.44 -13.93 -10.28
CA VAL A 115 5.30 -15.24 -9.65
C VAL A 115 4.17 -15.23 -8.60
N ALA A 116 4.14 -14.22 -7.72
CA ALA A 116 3.12 -14.10 -6.70
C ALA A 116 1.71 -13.94 -7.30
N ASN A 117 1.54 -13.10 -8.32
CA ASN A 117 0.25 -12.90 -8.99
C ASN A 117 -0.22 -14.15 -9.73
N VAL A 118 0.68 -14.89 -10.37
CA VAL A 118 0.37 -16.18 -11.02
C VAL A 118 -0.07 -17.21 -9.99
N HIS A 119 0.60 -17.28 -8.84
CA HIS A 119 0.21 -18.17 -7.75
C HIS A 119 -1.20 -17.84 -7.22
N LEU A 120 -1.52 -16.56 -7.05
CA LEU A 120 -2.86 -16.12 -6.66
C LEU A 120 -3.92 -16.49 -7.71
N ALA A 121 -3.63 -16.31 -8.99
CA ALA A 121 -4.52 -16.67 -10.08
C ALA A 121 -4.78 -18.19 -10.13
N HIS A 122 -3.74 -19.01 -10.00
CA HIS A 122 -3.87 -20.47 -9.91
C HIS A 122 -4.68 -20.94 -8.69
N LYS A 123 -4.46 -20.32 -7.53
CA LYS A 123 -5.22 -20.62 -6.30
C LYS A 123 -6.72 -20.37 -6.48
N GLN A 124 -7.08 -19.43 -7.34
CA GLN A 124 -8.47 -19.09 -7.68
C GLN A 124 -8.99 -19.87 -8.90
N GLY A 125 -8.17 -20.72 -9.52
CA GLY A 125 -8.56 -21.55 -10.67
C GLY A 125 -8.72 -20.76 -11.98
N LEU A 126 -8.06 -19.61 -12.12
CA LEU A 126 -8.18 -18.77 -13.33
C LEU A 126 -7.37 -19.33 -14.48
N THR A 127 -7.92 -19.21 -15.69
CA THR A 127 -7.18 -19.47 -16.93
C THR A 127 -6.24 -18.32 -17.23
N LEU A 128 -4.95 -18.63 -17.44
CA LEU A 128 -3.93 -17.63 -17.77
C LEU A 128 -3.77 -17.46 -19.28
N VAL A 129 -3.66 -16.21 -19.74
CA VAL A 129 -3.30 -15.87 -21.13
C VAL A 129 -1.97 -15.10 -21.06
N PRO A 130 -0.82 -15.78 -21.31
CA PRO A 130 0.49 -15.16 -21.20
C PRO A 130 0.79 -14.26 -22.42
N ILE A 131 1.32 -13.06 -22.15
CA ILE A 131 1.72 -12.06 -23.14
C ILE A 131 3.15 -11.63 -22.86
N ILE A 132 3.99 -11.64 -23.88
CA ILE A 132 5.33 -11.06 -23.85
C ILE A 132 5.24 -9.70 -24.54
N ASN A 133 5.26 -8.65 -23.73
CA ASN A 133 5.09 -7.26 -24.18
C ASN A 133 6.44 -6.57 -24.42
N LYS A 134 6.40 -5.45 -25.12
CA LYS A 134 7.56 -4.59 -25.45
C LYS A 134 8.59 -5.28 -26.34
N ILE A 135 8.16 -6.14 -27.26
CA ILE A 135 9.05 -6.80 -28.24
C ILE A 135 9.74 -5.81 -29.19
N ASP A 136 9.29 -4.56 -29.23
CA ASP A 136 9.87 -3.45 -30.00
C ASP A 136 11.17 -2.89 -29.38
N LEU A 137 11.50 -3.24 -28.15
CA LEU A 137 12.70 -2.75 -27.49
C LEU A 137 13.97 -3.42 -28.05
N PRO A 138 15.10 -2.67 -28.20
CA PRO A 138 16.35 -3.23 -28.73
C PRO A 138 16.96 -4.34 -27.88
N ASN A 139 16.65 -4.36 -26.56
CA ASN A 139 17.12 -5.34 -25.59
C ASN A 139 16.09 -6.44 -25.27
N ALA A 140 15.02 -6.54 -26.07
CA ALA A 140 14.02 -7.59 -25.92
C ALA A 140 14.63 -8.98 -26.20
N ASP A 141 14.42 -9.94 -25.31
CA ASP A 141 14.83 -11.35 -25.46
C ASP A 141 13.62 -12.26 -25.25
N VAL A 142 12.77 -12.33 -26.28
CA VAL A 142 11.54 -13.14 -26.28
C VAL A 142 11.82 -14.61 -25.99
N ALA A 143 12.92 -15.15 -26.53
CA ALA A 143 13.28 -16.55 -26.34
C ALA A 143 13.66 -16.87 -24.89
N ALA A 144 14.35 -15.95 -24.22
CA ALA A 144 14.66 -16.09 -22.79
C ALA A 144 13.41 -16.01 -21.94
N VAL A 145 12.48 -15.07 -22.23
CA VAL A 145 11.23 -14.92 -21.48
C VAL A 145 10.32 -16.15 -21.67
N LYS A 146 10.24 -16.71 -22.87
CA LYS A 146 9.50 -17.96 -23.13
C LYS A 146 10.00 -19.11 -22.25
N ARG A 147 11.31 -19.29 -22.15
CA ARG A 147 11.90 -20.30 -21.25
C ARG A 147 11.55 -20.03 -19.78
N GLN A 148 11.59 -18.77 -19.33
CA GLN A 148 11.21 -18.41 -17.96
C GLN A 148 9.74 -18.70 -17.66
N LEU A 149 8.83 -18.48 -18.62
CA LEU A 149 7.42 -18.85 -18.47
C LEU A 149 7.26 -20.37 -18.23
N GLU A 150 8.04 -21.21 -18.95
CA GLU A 150 8.00 -22.66 -18.76
C GLU A 150 8.68 -23.10 -17.44
N GLU A 151 9.89 -22.63 -17.19
CA GLU A 151 10.70 -23.11 -16.09
C GLU A 151 10.22 -22.59 -14.72
N ILE A 152 9.75 -21.32 -14.66
CA ILE A 152 9.37 -20.67 -13.41
C ILE A 152 7.88 -20.79 -13.14
N LEU A 153 7.05 -20.61 -14.17
CA LEU A 153 5.60 -20.50 -14.01
C LEU A 153 4.84 -21.74 -14.52
N ALA A 154 5.55 -22.71 -15.10
CA ALA A 154 4.98 -23.91 -15.73
C ALA A 154 3.92 -23.58 -16.81
N ILE A 155 4.08 -22.47 -17.52
CA ILE A 155 3.21 -22.02 -18.60
C ILE A 155 3.90 -22.37 -19.93
N PRO A 156 3.25 -23.13 -20.86
CA PRO A 156 3.84 -23.51 -22.14
C PRO A 156 4.29 -22.29 -22.96
N ALA A 157 5.53 -22.30 -23.46
CA ALA A 157 6.11 -21.17 -24.22
C ALA A 157 5.32 -20.84 -25.50
N GLU A 158 4.72 -21.85 -26.13
CA GLU A 158 3.90 -21.72 -27.32
C GLU A 158 2.57 -20.99 -27.09
N GLU A 159 2.09 -20.95 -25.84
CA GLU A 159 0.88 -20.20 -25.49
C GLU A 159 1.12 -18.70 -25.37
N ALA A 160 2.39 -18.27 -25.26
CA ALA A 160 2.73 -16.88 -25.08
C ALA A 160 2.56 -16.07 -26.37
N ILE A 161 1.80 -14.99 -26.28
CA ILE A 161 1.53 -14.07 -27.37
C ILE A 161 2.57 -12.95 -27.34
N GLU A 162 3.25 -12.75 -28.47
CA GLU A 162 4.22 -11.68 -28.63
C GLU A 162 3.52 -10.37 -28.98
N ALA A 163 3.77 -9.31 -28.24
CA ALA A 163 3.07 -8.05 -28.42
C ALA A 163 3.95 -6.82 -28.15
N SER A 164 3.56 -5.71 -28.74
CA SER A 164 3.96 -4.37 -28.35
C SER A 164 2.72 -3.51 -28.18
N ALA A 165 2.30 -3.30 -26.95
CA ALA A 165 1.17 -2.43 -26.65
C ALA A 165 1.42 -1.01 -27.17
N LYS A 166 2.66 -0.50 -27.06
CA LYS A 166 3.05 0.81 -27.58
C LYS A 166 2.85 0.94 -29.09
N MET A 167 3.25 -0.07 -29.85
CA MET A 167 3.15 -0.08 -31.32
C MET A 167 1.82 -0.63 -31.84
N GLY A 168 0.95 -1.16 -30.96
CA GLY A 168 -0.31 -1.79 -31.32
C GLY A 168 -0.16 -3.17 -31.98
N MET A 169 0.99 -3.83 -31.80
CA MET A 169 1.26 -5.16 -32.38
C MET A 169 0.72 -6.26 -31.46
N GLY A 170 0.13 -7.31 -32.02
CA GLY A 170 -0.36 -8.48 -31.28
C GLY A 170 -1.71 -8.26 -30.56
N ILE A 171 -2.34 -7.10 -30.66
CA ILE A 171 -3.57 -6.76 -29.90
C ILE A 171 -4.76 -7.62 -30.36
N GLU A 172 -4.88 -7.89 -31.64
CA GLU A 172 -5.94 -8.75 -32.19
C GLU A 172 -5.80 -10.20 -31.71
N GLU A 173 -4.57 -10.71 -31.72
CA GLU A 173 -4.23 -12.05 -31.25
C GLU A 173 -4.55 -12.20 -29.74
N ILE A 174 -4.34 -11.15 -28.95
CA ILE A 174 -4.69 -11.11 -27.53
C ILE A 174 -6.21 -11.18 -27.36
N LEU A 175 -6.99 -10.39 -28.11
CA LEU A 175 -8.45 -10.41 -28.05
C LEU A 175 -9.01 -11.79 -28.47
N GLU A 176 -8.48 -12.38 -29.54
CA GLU A 176 -8.85 -13.73 -29.95
C GLU A 176 -8.50 -14.79 -28.90
N ALA A 177 -7.33 -14.68 -28.27
CA ALA A 177 -6.95 -15.59 -27.20
C ALA A 177 -7.87 -15.46 -25.98
N ILE A 178 -8.27 -14.24 -25.61
CA ILE A 178 -9.23 -14.02 -24.53
C ILE A 178 -10.56 -14.73 -24.83
N VAL A 179 -11.14 -14.55 -26.01
CA VAL A 179 -12.44 -15.16 -26.31
C VAL A 179 -12.38 -16.68 -26.49
N THR A 180 -11.23 -17.23 -26.90
CA THR A 180 -11.06 -18.67 -27.14
C THR A 180 -10.59 -19.44 -25.93
N ARG A 181 -9.71 -18.87 -25.10
CA ARG A 181 -9.08 -19.56 -23.97
C ARG A 181 -9.77 -19.31 -22.64
N VAL A 182 -10.21 -18.05 -22.37
CA VAL A 182 -10.92 -17.74 -21.11
C VAL A 182 -12.30 -18.38 -21.16
N PRO A 183 -12.69 -19.19 -20.17
CA PRO A 183 -14.02 -19.81 -20.15
C PRO A 183 -15.11 -18.76 -19.94
N ALA A 184 -16.32 -19.10 -20.38
CA ALA A 184 -17.51 -18.32 -20.02
C ALA A 184 -17.81 -18.51 -18.51
N PRO A 185 -18.49 -17.54 -17.87
CA PRO A 185 -19.00 -17.74 -16.52
C PRO A 185 -19.87 -18.99 -16.42
N GLU A 186 -19.78 -19.69 -15.30
CA GLU A 186 -20.60 -20.88 -15.09
C GLU A 186 -22.10 -20.55 -15.15
N PRO A 187 -22.91 -21.37 -15.84
CA PRO A 187 -24.34 -21.20 -15.83
C PRO A 187 -24.89 -21.30 -14.40
N PRO A 188 -25.82 -20.41 -13.98
CA PRO A 188 -26.34 -20.41 -12.63
C PRO A 188 -27.13 -21.70 -12.33
N ALA A 189 -26.87 -22.31 -11.16
CA ALA A 189 -27.57 -23.50 -10.72
C ALA A 189 -29.06 -23.27 -10.40
N ASP A 190 -29.41 -22.04 -10.02
CA ASP A 190 -30.79 -21.60 -9.73
C ASP A 190 -31.02 -20.16 -10.19
N LYS A 191 -32.28 -19.69 -10.04
CA LYS A 191 -32.69 -18.32 -10.42
C LYS A 191 -32.63 -17.33 -9.25
N THR A 192 -32.20 -17.78 -8.07
CA THR A 192 -32.11 -16.91 -6.89
C THR A 192 -31.00 -15.90 -7.10
N LEU A 193 -31.28 -14.63 -6.81
CA LEU A 193 -30.27 -13.58 -6.93
C LEU A 193 -29.11 -13.84 -5.96
N ARG A 194 -27.91 -13.94 -6.51
CA ARG A 194 -26.64 -13.86 -5.79
C ARG A 194 -25.66 -13.01 -6.60
N ALA A 195 -25.27 -11.89 -6.04
CA ALA A 195 -24.25 -11.03 -6.62
C ALA A 195 -23.16 -10.75 -5.58
N LEU A 196 -21.90 -10.88 -5.99
CA LEU A 196 -20.72 -10.62 -5.15
C LEU A 196 -20.37 -9.14 -5.25
N VAL A 197 -20.27 -8.47 -4.11
CA VAL A 197 -19.72 -7.11 -4.02
C VAL A 197 -18.19 -7.23 -3.96
N PHE A 198 -17.50 -6.82 -5.02
CA PHE A 198 -16.03 -6.90 -5.04
C PHE A 198 -15.34 -5.56 -4.75
N ASP A 199 -16.02 -4.42 -4.95
CA ASP A 199 -15.53 -3.08 -4.56
C ASP A 199 -16.68 -2.11 -4.32
N SER A 200 -16.36 -0.91 -3.80
CA SER A 200 -17.32 0.18 -3.65
C SER A 200 -16.64 1.54 -3.66
N VAL A 201 -17.36 2.54 -4.16
CA VAL A 201 -16.91 3.94 -4.20
C VAL A 201 -18.01 4.84 -3.63
N PHE A 202 -17.61 5.84 -2.89
CA PHE A 202 -18.53 6.86 -2.42
C PHE A 202 -18.58 8.04 -3.40
N ASP A 203 -19.75 8.30 -3.95
CA ASP A 203 -20.04 9.47 -4.76
C ASP A 203 -20.86 10.47 -3.94
N VAL A 204 -20.47 11.76 -3.97
CA VAL A 204 -21.09 12.82 -3.15
C VAL A 204 -22.58 13.02 -3.49
N TYR A 205 -22.98 12.75 -4.73
CA TYR A 205 -24.35 12.96 -5.22
C TYR A 205 -25.19 11.68 -5.21
N ARG A 206 -24.56 10.53 -5.43
CA ARG A 206 -25.22 9.23 -5.59
C ARG A 206 -25.16 8.34 -4.36
N GLY A 207 -24.33 8.70 -3.37
CA GLY A 207 -24.03 7.86 -2.22
C GLY A 207 -23.05 6.74 -2.58
N VAL A 208 -23.20 5.57 -1.98
CA VAL A 208 -22.33 4.42 -2.26
C VAL A 208 -22.74 3.77 -3.59
N VAL A 209 -21.78 3.67 -4.50
CA VAL A 209 -21.84 2.89 -5.73
C VAL A 209 -21.14 1.58 -5.47
N GLY A 210 -21.87 0.47 -5.41
CA GLY A 210 -21.28 -0.86 -5.21
C GLY A 210 -20.94 -1.51 -6.56
N TYR A 211 -19.76 -2.09 -6.66
CA TYR A 211 -19.30 -2.85 -7.83
C TYR A 211 -19.62 -4.32 -7.60
N VAL A 212 -20.32 -4.91 -8.55
CA VAL A 212 -20.85 -6.27 -8.40
C VAL A 212 -20.56 -7.16 -9.58
N ARG A 213 -20.40 -8.44 -9.29
CA ARG A 213 -20.51 -9.52 -10.24
C ARG A 213 -21.77 -10.32 -9.93
N VAL A 214 -22.67 -10.42 -10.88
CA VAL A 214 -23.88 -11.23 -10.78
C VAL A 214 -23.54 -12.69 -11.07
N VAL A 215 -23.73 -13.57 -10.09
CA VAL A 215 -23.46 -15.02 -10.22
C VAL A 215 -24.74 -15.75 -10.63
N SER A 216 -25.88 -15.43 -10.01
CA SER A 216 -27.18 -16.02 -10.35
C SER A 216 -28.31 -14.99 -10.18
N GLY A 217 -29.43 -15.23 -10.82
CA GLY A 217 -30.57 -14.31 -10.83
C GLY A 217 -30.30 -13.04 -11.65
N THR A 218 -31.10 -12.00 -11.47
CA THR A 218 -30.97 -10.71 -12.16
C THR A 218 -31.06 -9.57 -11.17
N MET A 219 -30.32 -8.50 -11.42
CA MET A 219 -30.44 -7.22 -10.71
C MET A 219 -31.05 -6.17 -11.62
N GLU A 220 -32.06 -5.45 -11.15
CA GLU A 220 -32.73 -4.39 -11.92
C GLU A 220 -33.16 -3.23 -11.01
N ALA A 221 -33.50 -2.10 -11.60
CA ALA A 221 -33.98 -0.94 -10.83
C ALA A 221 -35.31 -1.29 -10.12
N ASN A 222 -35.54 -0.68 -8.96
CA ASN A 222 -36.67 -0.91 -8.05
C ASN A 222 -36.74 -2.34 -7.45
N HIS A 223 -35.69 -3.13 -7.59
CA HIS A 223 -35.58 -4.44 -6.96
C HIS A 223 -35.21 -4.28 -5.47
N ALA A 224 -35.99 -4.93 -4.60
CA ALA A 224 -35.70 -4.95 -3.16
C ALA A 224 -34.65 -6.02 -2.86
N ILE A 225 -33.51 -5.61 -2.40
CA ILE A 225 -32.34 -6.46 -2.09
C ILE A 225 -32.03 -6.51 -0.61
N MET A 226 -31.27 -7.53 -0.22
CA MET A 226 -30.72 -7.70 1.11
C MET A 226 -29.24 -8.03 1.04
N LEU A 227 -28.43 -7.37 1.87
CA LEU A 227 -27.04 -7.69 2.11
C LEU A 227 -26.95 -8.82 3.13
N MET A 228 -26.30 -9.93 2.79
CA MET A 228 -26.33 -11.15 3.63
C MET A 228 -25.47 -11.03 4.90
N ASN A 229 -24.45 -10.18 4.91
CA ASN A 229 -23.56 -10.02 6.07
C ASN A 229 -24.26 -9.38 7.29
N ASN A 230 -25.07 -8.36 7.05
CA ASN A 230 -25.71 -7.55 8.12
C ASN A 230 -27.24 -7.57 8.05
N ASN A 231 -27.83 -8.30 7.10
CA ASN A 231 -29.27 -8.35 6.82
C ASN A 231 -29.90 -6.99 6.50
N SER A 232 -29.11 -6.00 6.12
CA SER A 232 -29.59 -4.68 5.73
C SER A 232 -30.35 -4.75 4.40
N ARG A 233 -31.46 -4.00 4.32
CA ARG A 233 -32.38 -4.04 3.19
C ARG A 233 -32.36 -2.71 2.45
N TYR A 234 -32.28 -2.79 1.14
CA TYR A 234 -32.21 -1.62 0.27
C TYR A 234 -33.07 -1.84 -0.98
N GLU A 235 -33.40 -0.77 -1.66
CA GLU A 235 -34.03 -0.78 -2.97
C GLU A 235 -33.06 -0.22 -4.00
N ILE A 236 -32.78 -1.00 -5.03
CA ILE A 236 -31.92 -0.58 -6.14
C ILE A 236 -32.55 0.59 -6.87
N LYS A 237 -31.82 1.68 -7.04
CA LYS A 237 -32.25 2.85 -7.82
C LYS A 237 -31.74 2.79 -9.25
N GLU A 238 -30.54 2.29 -9.43
CA GLU A 238 -29.88 2.21 -10.73
C GLU A 238 -28.95 0.99 -10.76
N VAL A 239 -28.87 0.32 -11.89
CA VAL A 239 -27.84 -0.65 -12.22
C VAL A 239 -27.22 -0.28 -13.55
N GLY A 240 -25.97 -0.68 -13.80
CA GLY A 240 -25.30 -0.39 -15.07
C GLY A 240 -23.92 -1.02 -15.17
N VAL A 241 -23.24 -0.69 -16.26
CA VAL A 241 -21.88 -1.12 -16.57
C VAL A 241 -20.97 0.09 -16.73
N PHE A 242 -19.68 -0.13 -16.75
CA PHE A 242 -18.67 0.91 -17.01
C PHE A 242 -18.16 0.79 -18.45
N THR A 243 -18.13 1.91 -19.21
CA THR A 243 -17.67 1.97 -20.61
C THR A 243 -16.87 3.26 -20.94
N PRO A 244 -15.77 3.59 -20.41
CA PRO A 244 -15.25 3.54 -19.01
C PRO A 244 -16.14 4.30 -18.01
N LYS A 245 -17.01 5.21 -18.49
CA LYS A 245 -17.98 5.95 -17.66
C LYS A 245 -19.15 5.05 -17.29
N MET A 246 -19.82 5.38 -16.22
CA MET A 246 -21.06 4.70 -15.82
C MET A 246 -22.11 4.82 -16.92
N LEU A 247 -22.60 3.67 -17.38
CA LEU A 247 -23.68 3.57 -18.36
C LEU A 247 -24.84 2.79 -17.75
N PRO A 248 -25.95 3.44 -17.40
CA PRO A 248 -27.14 2.78 -16.87
C PRO A 248 -27.66 1.69 -17.81
N GLN A 249 -28.13 0.59 -17.23
CA GLN A 249 -28.75 -0.53 -17.93
C GLN A 249 -30.09 -0.85 -17.30
N GLU A 250 -30.97 -1.51 -18.05
CA GLU A 250 -32.24 -1.97 -17.48
C GLU A 250 -32.03 -3.04 -16.40
N LYS A 251 -31.08 -3.95 -16.66
CA LYS A 251 -30.75 -5.05 -15.75
C LYS A 251 -29.34 -5.59 -15.97
N LEU A 252 -28.79 -6.21 -14.93
CA LEU A 252 -27.61 -7.05 -14.97
C LEU A 252 -28.02 -8.52 -14.88
N ASN A 253 -27.49 -9.35 -15.78
CA ASN A 253 -27.76 -10.78 -15.87
C ASN A 253 -26.62 -11.61 -15.24
N PRO A 254 -26.81 -12.92 -15.03
CA PRO A 254 -25.74 -13.79 -14.59
C PRO A 254 -24.50 -13.68 -15.48
N GLY A 255 -23.34 -13.59 -14.87
CA GLY A 255 -22.06 -13.38 -15.55
C GLY A 255 -21.69 -11.91 -15.77
N ASP A 256 -22.62 -10.97 -15.61
CA ASP A 256 -22.34 -9.54 -15.82
C ASP A 256 -21.53 -8.97 -14.64
N VAL A 257 -20.57 -8.11 -14.99
CA VAL A 257 -19.85 -7.24 -14.07
C VAL A 257 -20.36 -5.81 -14.27
N GLY A 258 -20.73 -5.14 -13.20
CA GLY A 258 -21.31 -3.81 -13.27
C GLY A 258 -21.40 -3.12 -11.92
N TYR A 259 -22.24 -2.12 -11.83
CA TYR A 259 -22.49 -1.38 -10.60
C TYR A 259 -23.99 -1.34 -10.24
N PHE A 260 -24.24 -1.06 -8.97
CA PHE A 260 -25.56 -0.72 -8.49
C PHE A 260 -25.52 0.49 -7.54
N ILE A 261 -26.64 1.20 -7.45
CA ILE A 261 -26.87 2.31 -6.54
C ILE A 261 -28.17 2.04 -5.79
N ALA A 262 -28.14 2.10 -4.45
CA ALA A 262 -29.28 1.75 -3.60
C ALA A 262 -29.46 2.70 -2.41
N ASN A 263 -29.10 3.98 -2.55
CA ASN A 263 -29.16 4.98 -1.47
C ASN A 263 -28.46 4.57 -0.17
N ILE A 264 -27.42 3.76 -0.27
CA ILE A 264 -26.54 3.41 0.86
C ILE A 264 -25.75 4.66 1.21
N LYS A 265 -25.85 5.13 2.45
CA LYS A 265 -25.27 6.41 2.87
C LYS A 265 -23.82 6.31 3.28
N THR A 266 -23.39 5.15 3.77
CA THR A 266 -22.04 4.94 4.26
C THR A 266 -21.45 3.65 3.68
N THR A 267 -20.16 3.65 3.39
CA THR A 267 -19.47 2.43 2.94
C THR A 267 -19.34 1.39 4.06
N ALA A 268 -19.56 1.78 5.32
CA ALA A 268 -19.60 0.84 6.43
C ALA A 268 -20.81 -0.11 6.39
N ASP A 269 -21.87 0.31 5.69
CA ASP A 269 -23.10 -0.50 5.55
C ASP A 269 -22.93 -1.62 4.50
N ILE A 270 -21.96 -1.50 3.59
CA ILE A 270 -21.65 -2.48 2.56
C ILE A 270 -20.26 -3.06 2.78
N LYS A 271 -20.19 -4.33 3.11
CA LYS A 271 -18.91 -5.01 3.26
C LYS A 271 -18.46 -5.54 1.91
N ILE A 272 -17.21 -5.27 1.53
CA ILE A 272 -16.63 -5.88 0.34
C ILE A 272 -16.48 -7.39 0.60
N GLY A 273 -16.88 -8.21 -0.39
CA GLY A 273 -17.03 -9.66 -0.25
C GLY A 273 -18.43 -10.09 0.22
N ASP A 274 -19.34 -9.14 0.45
CA ASP A 274 -20.72 -9.47 0.82
C ASP A 274 -21.50 -10.01 -0.39
N THR A 275 -22.54 -10.77 -0.10
CA THR A 275 -23.48 -11.30 -1.09
C THR A 275 -24.77 -10.50 -1.07
N ILE A 276 -25.14 -9.98 -2.23
CA ILE A 276 -26.46 -9.37 -2.44
C ILE A 276 -27.43 -10.46 -2.88
N THR A 277 -28.63 -10.47 -2.24
CA THR A 277 -29.69 -11.40 -2.58
C THR A 277 -31.05 -10.69 -2.66
N ASP A 278 -32.06 -11.38 -3.21
CA ASP A 278 -33.44 -10.88 -3.23
C ASP A 278 -34.01 -10.83 -1.79
N GLN A 279 -34.69 -9.74 -1.44
CA GLN A 279 -35.26 -9.58 -0.09
C GLN A 279 -36.41 -10.56 0.19
N ARG A 280 -37.20 -10.91 -0.83
CA ARG A 280 -38.39 -11.78 -0.69
C ARG A 280 -38.02 -13.26 -0.76
N HIS A 281 -37.02 -13.57 -1.56
CA HIS A 281 -36.54 -14.93 -1.81
C HIS A 281 -35.02 -14.99 -1.58
N PRO A 282 -34.54 -14.86 -0.34
CA PRO A 282 -33.12 -14.76 -0.07
C PRO A 282 -32.41 -16.10 -0.34
N ALA A 283 -31.20 -16.01 -0.85
CA ALA A 283 -30.32 -17.17 -1.01
C ALA A 283 -30.00 -17.78 0.36
N ARG A 284 -29.88 -19.11 0.39
CA ARG A 284 -29.56 -19.85 1.63
C ARG A 284 -28.08 -19.78 2.00
N VAL A 285 -27.21 -19.66 1.01
CA VAL A 285 -25.76 -19.69 1.17
C VAL A 285 -25.16 -18.47 0.50
N ALA A 286 -24.37 -17.72 1.26
CA ALA A 286 -23.59 -16.59 0.73
C ALA A 286 -22.49 -17.11 -0.21
N LEU A 287 -22.08 -16.27 -1.15
CA LEU A 287 -20.88 -16.52 -1.96
C LEU A 287 -19.64 -16.48 -1.06
N PRO A 288 -18.55 -17.17 -1.43
CA PRO A 288 -17.28 -17.03 -0.72
C PRO A 288 -16.87 -15.55 -0.67
N GLY A 289 -16.73 -15.03 0.54
CA GLY A 289 -16.28 -13.66 0.76
C GLY A 289 -14.76 -13.55 0.72
N PHE A 290 -14.26 -12.34 0.98
CA PHE A 290 -12.82 -12.08 1.08
C PHE A 290 -12.34 -12.18 2.53
N GLN A 291 -11.07 -12.51 2.70
CA GLN A 291 -10.43 -12.44 4.01
C GLN A 291 -10.39 -11.00 4.50
N GLU A 292 -10.53 -10.80 5.82
CA GLU A 292 -10.38 -9.46 6.40
C GLU A 292 -8.93 -9.01 6.30
N ILE A 293 -8.75 -7.76 5.91
CA ILE A 293 -7.42 -7.17 5.84
C ILE A 293 -7.09 -6.54 7.17
N HIS A 294 -5.88 -6.80 7.62
CA HIS A 294 -5.31 -6.12 8.75
C HIS A 294 -4.19 -5.19 8.28
N PRO A 295 -4.24 -3.89 8.61
CA PRO A 295 -3.15 -2.98 8.33
C PRO A 295 -1.85 -3.50 8.95
N MET A 296 -0.76 -3.35 8.20
CA MET A 296 0.56 -3.84 8.62
C MET A 296 1.49 -2.69 9.05
N VAL A 297 1.24 -1.50 8.54
CA VAL A 297 2.04 -0.29 8.79
C VAL A 297 1.17 0.76 9.43
N PHE A 298 1.67 1.37 10.50
CA PHE A 298 0.97 2.42 11.24
C PHE A 298 1.81 3.69 11.28
N SER A 299 1.14 4.84 11.17
CA SER A 299 1.77 6.16 11.31
C SER A 299 0.75 7.15 11.89
N GLY A 300 1.20 7.99 12.81
CA GLY A 300 0.41 9.12 13.29
C GLY A 300 0.36 10.22 12.23
N ILE A 301 -0.82 10.71 11.89
CA ILE A 301 -1.02 11.85 11.00
C ILE A 301 -1.56 13.03 11.80
N TYR A 302 -0.83 14.14 11.77
CA TYR A 302 -1.14 15.36 12.51
C TYR A 302 -1.20 16.55 11.55
N PRO A 303 -2.13 17.51 11.76
CA PRO A 303 -2.12 18.74 10.99
C PRO A 303 -0.94 19.62 11.40
N ILE A 304 -0.33 20.32 10.44
CA ILE A 304 0.72 21.30 10.74
C ILE A 304 0.18 22.39 11.67
N ASN A 305 -1.00 22.94 11.37
CA ASN A 305 -1.66 23.88 12.26
C ASN A 305 -2.68 23.13 13.13
N THR A 306 -2.56 23.20 14.41
CA THR A 306 -3.46 22.51 15.36
C THR A 306 -4.93 22.91 15.20
N GLY A 307 -5.22 24.11 14.66
CA GLY A 307 -6.58 24.57 14.33
C GLY A 307 -7.26 23.79 13.21
N ASP A 308 -6.50 23.09 12.37
CA ASP A 308 -7.03 22.37 11.21
C ASP A 308 -7.45 20.92 11.54
N PHE A 309 -7.49 20.55 12.83
CA PHE A 309 -7.83 19.19 13.25
C PHE A 309 -9.22 18.72 12.75
N GLU A 310 -10.25 19.55 12.85
CA GLU A 310 -11.61 19.19 12.37
C GLU A 310 -11.64 19.07 10.83
N HIS A 311 -10.82 19.85 10.12
CA HIS A 311 -10.66 19.70 8.67
C HIS A 311 -9.97 18.37 8.32
N LEU A 312 -8.88 18.03 9.03
CA LEU A 312 -8.19 16.74 8.89
C LEU A 312 -9.13 15.57 9.16
N LYS A 313 -9.93 15.63 10.23
CA LYS A 313 -10.93 14.61 10.57
C LYS A 313 -11.93 14.38 9.45
N THR A 314 -12.42 15.48 8.85
CA THR A 314 -13.34 15.42 7.72
C THR A 314 -12.68 14.82 6.47
N ALA A 315 -11.44 15.20 6.17
CA ALA A 315 -10.67 14.70 5.04
C ALA A 315 -10.37 13.19 5.17
N ILE A 316 -9.88 12.76 6.34
CA ILE A 316 -9.62 11.35 6.66
C ILE A 316 -10.91 10.52 6.57
N GLY A 317 -12.03 11.05 7.09
CA GLY A 317 -13.34 10.39 7.00
C GLY A 317 -13.78 10.17 5.54
N LYS A 318 -13.60 11.15 4.67
CA LYS A 318 -13.89 11.02 3.23
C LYS A 318 -12.96 10.04 2.52
N LEU A 319 -11.67 10.05 2.84
CA LEU A 319 -10.73 9.06 2.28
C LEU A 319 -11.13 7.63 2.66
N ARG A 320 -11.49 7.40 3.92
CA ARG A 320 -11.95 6.09 4.41
C ARG A 320 -13.18 5.57 3.66
N LEU A 321 -14.07 6.46 3.18
CA LEU A 321 -15.23 6.06 2.37
C LEU A 321 -14.82 5.45 1.02
N ASN A 322 -13.67 5.86 0.48
CA ASN A 322 -13.17 5.40 -0.82
C ASN A 322 -12.04 4.37 -0.72
N ASP A 323 -11.56 4.10 0.49
CA ASP A 323 -10.47 3.16 0.74
C ASP A 323 -10.81 2.29 1.95
N SER A 324 -11.28 1.08 1.67
CA SER A 324 -11.70 0.14 2.71
C SER A 324 -10.55 -0.45 3.53
N ALA A 325 -9.33 -0.41 3.01
CA ALA A 325 -8.14 -0.90 3.68
C ALA A 325 -7.53 0.12 4.65
N PHE A 326 -7.83 1.41 4.47
CA PHE A 326 -7.39 2.47 5.34
C PHE A 326 -8.18 2.50 6.64
N VAL A 327 -7.51 2.40 7.78
CA VAL A 327 -8.11 2.52 9.11
C VAL A 327 -7.51 3.69 9.87
N TYR A 328 -8.28 4.31 10.75
CA TYR A 328 -7.79 5.39 11.59
C TYR A 328 -8.52 5.45 12.94
N GLN A 329 -7.84 5.96 13.94
CA GLN A 329 -8.38 6.24 15.27
C GLN A 329 -7.82 7.56 15.80
N PRO A 330 -8.59 8.33 16.57
CA PRO A 330 -8.11 9.56 17.18
C PRO A 330 -6.91 9.30 18.10
N GLU A 331 -5.91 10.16 17.99
CA GLU A 331 -4.70 10.10 18.79
C GLU A 331 -4.30 11.51 19.25
N SER A 332 -3.55 11.61 20.36
CA SER A 332 -2.98 12.85 20.82
C SER A 332 -1.51 12.68 21.17
N SER A 333 -0.69 13.62 20.73
CA SER A 333 0.72 13.72 21.10
C SER A 333 0.97 14.98 21.90
N VAL A 334 1.77 14.88 22.95
CA VAL A 334 2.17 16.07 23.73
C VAL A 334 2.92 17.09 22.88
N ALA A 335 3.65 16.62 21.87
CA ALA A 335 4.47 17.46 20.99
C ALA A 335 3.70 18.00 19.78
N LEU A 336 2.79 17.19 19.18
CA LEU A 336 2.11 17.51 17.92
C LEU A 336 0.64 17.89 18.08
N GLY A 337 0.06 17.71 19.28
CA GLY A 337 -1.35 17.98 19.53
C GLY A 337 -2.26 16.82 19.13
N PHE A 338 -3.47 17.16 18.67
CA PHE A 338 -4.46 16.17 18.24
C PHE A 338 -4.22 15.75 16.80
N GLY A 339 -4.34 14.45 16.54
CA GLY A 339 -4.17 13.82 15.24
C GLY A 339 -4.89 12.47 15.18
N PHE A 340 -4.41 11.61 14.28
CA PHE A 340 -4.96 10.27 14.08
C PHE A 340 -3.83 9.25 13.94
N SER A 341 -3.92 8.13 14.66
CA SER A 341 -3.17 6.92 14.34
C SER A 341 -3.83 6.26 13.14
N CYS A 342 -3.08 6.11 12.06
CA CYS A 342 -3.57 5.60 10.78
C CYS A 342 -2.86 4.29 10.43
N GLY A 343 -3.64 3.29 9.99
CA GLY A 343 -3.15 1.99 9.55
C GLY A 343 -3.26 1.83 8.05
N PHE A 344 -2.20 1.29 7.45
CA PHE A 344 -1.99 1.15 6.00
C PHE A 344 -1.57 -0.27 5.64
N LEU A 345 -1.79 -0.67 4.40
CA LEU A 345 -1.36 -1.97 3.89
C LEU A 345 0.17 -2.07 3.79
N GLY A 346 0.81 -0.99 3.38
CA GLY A 346 2.26 -0.88 3.23
C GLY A 346 2.70 0.57 3.11
N LEU A 347 3.98 0.79 2.78
CA LEU A 347 4.54 2.14 2.66
C LEU A 347 3.99 2.94 1.48
N LEU A 348 3.85 2.31 0.32
CA LEU A 348 3.31 2.98 -0.87
C LEU A 348 1.87 3.43 -0.62
N HIS A 349 1.06 2.58 0.04
CA HIS A 349 -0.29 2.94 0.44
C HIS A 349 -0.28 4.15 1.38
N MET A 350 0.62 4.18 2.37
CA MET A 350 0.78 5.31 3.29
C MET A 350 1.15 6.61 2.53
N GLU A 351 2.09 6.55 1.61
CA GLU A 351 2.49 7.70 0.80
C GLU A 351 1.35 8.24 -0.06
N ILE A 352 0.59 7.34 -0.68
CA ILE A 352 -0.57 7.70 -1.51
C ILE A 352 -1.63 8.42 -0.67
N ILE A 353 -1.97 7.91 0.51
CA ILE A 353 -2.93 8.56 1.42
C ILE A 353 -2.43 9.94 1.85
N GLN A 354 -1.15 10.09 2.16
CA GLN A 354 -0.56 11.39 2.51
C GLN A 354 -0.63 12.38 1.34
N GLU A 355 -0.28 11.96 0.12
CA GLU A 355 -0.37 12.81 -1.07
C GLU A 355 -1.81 13.19 -1.41
N ARG A 356 -2.76 12.27 -1.24
CA ARG A 356 -4.19 12.56 -1.41
C ARG A 356 -4.70 13.58 -0.40
N LEU A 357 -4.28 13.48 0.88
CA LEU A 357 -4.61 14.50 1.89
C LEU A 357 -4.08 15.88 1.49
N ARG A 358 -2.88 15.96 0.95
CA ARG A 358 -2.30 17.22 0.48
C ARG A 358 -3.01 17.77 -0.75
N ARG A 359 -3.23 16.96 -1.78
CA ARG A 359 -3.72 17.41 -3.10
C ARG A 359 -5.24 17.56 -3.15
N GLU A 360 -5.98 16.54 -2.69
CA GLU A 360 -7.44 16.53 -2.79
C GLU A 360 -8.11 17.39 -1.70
N TYR A 361 -7.47 17.49 -0.51
CA TYR A 361 -8.04 18.18 0.64
C TYR A 361 -7.24 19.42 1.07
N ASN A 362 -6.16 19.75 0.37
CA ASN A 362 -5.27 20.88 0.68
C ASN A 362 -4.83 20.91 2.16
N MET A 363 -4.46 19.71 2.69
CA MET A 363 -4.06 19.51 4.07
C MET A 363 -2.54 19.38 4.18
N ASP A 364 -1.91 20.32 4.88
CA ASP A 364 -0.50 20.19 5.27
C ASP A 364 -0.41 19.35 6.54
N ILE A 365 0.24 18.19 6.41
CA ILE A 365 0.31 17.18 7.47
C ILE A 365 1.73 16.84 7.86
N ILE A 366 1.90 16.42 9.12
CA ILE A 366 3.08 15.74 9.64
C ILE A 366 2.72 14.27 9.83
N ALA A 367 3.51 13.38 9.24
CA ALA A 367 3.41 11.95 9.50
C ALA A 367 4.55 11.52 10.43
N THR A 368 4.25 10.70 11.44
CA THR A 368 5.28 10.08 12.26
C THR A 368 5.97 8.94 11.50
N SER A 369 7.11 8.48 11.98
CA SER A 369 7.77 7.31 11.39
C SER A 369 6.81 6.13 11.30
N PRO A 370 6.84 5.39 10.18
CA PRO A 370 6.07 4.18 10.06
C PRO A 370 6.50 3.17 11.12
N SER A 371 5.53 2.56 11.76
CA SER A 371 5.69 1.50 12.77
C SER A 371 4.89 0.27 12.36
N VAL A 372 5.25 -0.86 12.91
CA VAL A 372 4.49 -2.12 12.75
C VAL A 372 3.70 -2.40 14.02
N VAL A 373 2.72 -3.30 13.95
CA VAL A 373 2.02 -3.77 15.13
C VAL A 373 2.88 -4.82 15.82
N TYR A 374 3.19 -4.58 17.10
CA TYR A 374 3.86 -5.54 17.96
C TYR A 374 2.85 -6.27 18.83
N GLU A 375 3.10 -7.55 19.07
CA GLU A 375 2.36 -8.31 20.09
C GLU A 375 3.16 -8.29 21.39
N VAL A 376 2.57 -7.80 22.45
CA VAL A 376 3.18 -7.79 23.78
C VAL A 376 2.44 -8.79 24.65
N LEU A 377 3.16 -9.79 25.17
CA LEU A 377 2.67 -10.68 26.19
C LEU A 377 3.03 -10.07 27.54
N THR A 378 2.02 -9.81 28.36
CA THR A 378 2.23 -9.25 29.69
C THR A 378 2.55 -10.35 30.70
N THR A 379 3.08 -9.97 31.87
CA THR A 379 3.31 -10.89 33.02
C THR A 379 2.01 -11.51 33.58
N ARG A 380 0.84 -11.07 33.10
CA ARG A 380 -0.48 -11.63 33.44
C ARG A 380 -1.04 -12.54 32.33
N ASP A 381 -0.20 -12.92 31.35
CA ASP A 381 -0.59 -13.71 30.18
C ASP A 381 -1.64 -13.01 29.27
N GLU A 382 -1.75 -11.69 29.37
CA GLU A 382 -2.61 -10.89 28.47
C GLU A 382 -1.83 -10.55 27.21
N LYS A 383 -2.43 -10.77 26.05
CA LYS A 383 -1.87 -10.39 24.75
C LYS A 383 -2.40 -9.00 24.35
N ILE A 384 -1.50 -8.03 24.19
CA ILE A 384 -1.81 -6.66 23.81
C ILE A 384 -1.16 -6.38 22.46
N LEU A 385 -1.89 -5.74 21.56
CA LEU A 385 -1.37 -5.24 20.27
C LEU A 385 -0.95 -3.79 20.44
N ILE A 386 0.28 -3.47 20.07
CA ILE A 386 0.88 -2.14 20.16
C ILE A 386 1.23 -1.65 18.76
N ASP A 387 0.54 -0.66 18.28
CA ASP A 387 0.75 0.04 17.01
C ASP A 387 1.58 1.33 17.18
N ASN A 388 1.55 1.93 18.38
CA ASN A 388 2.32 3.13 18.73
C ASN A 388 3.32 2.82 19.86
N PRO A 389 4.62 3.09 19.65
CA PRO A 389 5.65 2.91 20.70
C PRO A 389 5.36 3.64 22.00
N ALA A 390 4.61 4.76 21.97
CA ALA A 390 4.23 5.50 23.17
C ALA A 390 3.34 4.70 24.12
N HIS A 391 2.55 3.76 23.59
CA HIS A 391 1.62 2.92 24.35
C HIS A 391 2.25 1.64 24.91
N LEU A 392 3.56 1.44 24.72
CA LEU A 392 4.24 0.27 25.27
C LEU A 392 4.17 0.28 26.81
N PRO A 393 3.68 -0.80 27.46
CA PRO A 393 3.67 -0.91 28.92
C PRO A 393 5.06 -0.83 29.53
N ASP A 394 5.12 -0.58 30.85
CA ASP A 394 6.38 -0.62 31.59
C ASP A 394 7.08 -1.97 31.43
N LEU A 395 8.40 -1.95 31.28
CA LEU A 395 9.21 -3.15 31.08
C LEU A 395 8.99 -4.23 32.17
N SER A 396 8.60 -3.84 33.37
CA SER A 396 8.27 -4.77 34.46
C SER A 396 6.97 -5.56 34.26
N MET A 397 6.09 -5.08 33.39
CA MET A 397 4.82 -5.73 33.04
C MET A 397 4.93 -6.58 31.77
N ILE A 398 6.06 -6.55 31.08
CA ILE A 398 6.26 -7.25 29.82
C ILE A 398 7.01 -8.55 30.07
N GLN A 399 6.42 -9.66 29.64
CA GLN A 399 7.06 -10.96 29.61
C GLN A 399 7.83 -11.14 28.30
N GLU A 400 7.21 -10.81 27.16
CA GLU A 400 7.76 -11.01 25.83
C GLU A 400 7.19 -9.97 24.84
N ILE A 401 8.03 -9.50 23.92
CA ILE A 401 7.59 -8.70 22.78
C ILE A 401 7.82 -9.51 21.50
N ARG A 402 6.79 -9.62 20.67
CA ARG A 402 6.84 -10.30 19.38
C ARG A 402 6.70 -9.27 18.27
N GLU A 403 7.55 -9.41 17.26
CA GLU A 403 7.52 -8.60 16.05
C GLU A 403 6.91 -9.37 14.88
N PRO A 404 6.21 -8.68 13.95
CA PRO A 404 5.69 -9.32 12.74
C PRO A 404 6.84 -9.73 11.83
N ILE A 405 6.76 -10.97 11.35
CA ILE A 405 7.71 -11.56 10.41
C ILE A 405 7.03 -11.67 9.05
N VAL A 406 7.79 -11.41 8.02
CA VAL A 406 7.39 -11.65 6.64
C VAL A 406 8.29 -12.70 6.01
N LYS A 407 7.70 -13.48 5.14
CA LYS A 407 8.42 -14.34 4.20
C LYS A 407 8.64 -13.53 2.94
N ALA A 408 9.90 -13.25 2.65
CA ALA A 408 10.30 -12.44 1.52
C ALA A 408 10.91 -13.29 0.41
N TYR A 409 10.55 -12.97 -0.82
CA TYR A 409 11.01 -13.58 -2.06
C TYR A 409 11.82 -12.54 -2.80
N VAL A 410 13.15 -12.67 -2.77
CA VAL A 410 14.06 -11.72 -3.41
C VAL A 410 14.63 -12.33 -4.68
N LEU A 411 14.28 -11.76 -5.81
CA LEU A 411 14.84 -12.12 -7.11
C LEU A 411 16.07 -11.26 -7.37
N CYS A 412 17.19 -11.87 -7.71
CA CYS A 412 18.42 -11.14 -8.04
C CYS A 412 19.32 -11.89 -9.03
N PRO A 413 20.22 -11.17 -9.75
CA PRO A 413 21.27 -11.80 -10.55
C PRO A 413 22.22 -12.64 -9.70
N ASN A 414 22.74 -13.73 -10.26
CA ASN A 414 23.69 -14.62 -9.58
C ASN A 414 24.94 -13.89 -9.04
N GLU A 415 25.42 -12.88 -9.74
CA GLU A 415 26.56 -12.06 -9.32
C GLU A 415 26.33 -11.25 -8.05
N ASN A 416 25.07 -10.96 -7.71
CA ASN A 416 24.69 -10.14 -6.55
C ASN A 416 24.24 -10.95 -5.32
N ILE A 417 24.27 -12.29 -5.39
CA ILE A 417 23.81 -13.15 -4.28
C ILE A 417 24.53 -12.78 -2.97
N GLY A 418 25.85 -12.61 -3.00
CA GLY A 418 26.64 -12.31 -1.81
C GLY A 418 26.23 -11.01 -1.14
N ASP A 419 26.05 -9.95 -1.92
CA ASP A 419 25.67 -8.64 -1.44
C ASP A 419 24.24 -8.65 -0.85
N ILE A 420 23.31 -9.34 -1.51
CA ILE A 420 21.92 -9.47 -1.04
C ILE A 420 21.86 -10.33 0.23
N LEU A 421 22.61 -11.42 0.32
CA LEU A 421 22.70 -12.23 1.54
C LEU A 421 23.23 -11.40 2.72
N GLN A 422 24.25 -10.58 2.49
CA GLN A 422 24.77 -9.68 3.52
C GLN A 422 23.68 -8.68 3.96
N LEU A 423 22.95 -8.08 3.02
CA LEU A 423 21.85 -7.17 3.32
C LEU A 423 20.76 -7.85 4.15
N ILE A 424 20.36 -9.10 3.80
CA ILE A 424 19.38 -9.88 4.56
C ILE A 424 19.87 -10.11 6.00
N LEU A 425 21.13 -10.51 6.17
CA LEU A 425 21.72 -10.71 7.52
C LEU A 425 21.80 -9.40 8.32
N GLU A 426 22.18 -8.29 7.68
CA GLU A 426 22.19 -6.97 8.30
C GLU A 426 20.78 -6.57 8.78
N LYS A 427 19.74 -7.00 8.09
CA LYS A 427 18.32 -6.76 8.45
C LYS A 427 17.73 -7.85 9.35
N ARG A 428 18.57 -8.65 10.01
CA ARG A 428 18.18 -9.76 10.92
C ARG A 428 17.37 -10.85 10.25
N GLY A 429 17.47 -10.96 8.94
CA GLY A 429 16.79 -11.98 8.17
C GLY A 429 17.42 -13.36 8.33
N GLN A 430 16.61 -14.38 8.11
CA GLN A 430 17.02 -15.79 8.09
C GLN A 430 16.75 -16.36 6.71
N MET A 431 17.78 -16.91 6.08
CA MET A 431 17.62 -17.61 4.81
C MET A 431 16.93 -18.96 5.02
N GLU A 432 15.89 -19.24 4.24
CA GLU A 432 15.25 -20.54 4.20
C GLU A 432 15.79 -21.37 3.05
N ARG A 433 15.76 -20.82 1.86
CA ARG A 433 16.05 -21.56 0.64
C ARG A 433 16.54 -20.63 -0.47
N THR A 434 17.41 -21.15 -1.34
CA THR A 434 17.86 -20.51 -2.57
C THR A 434 17.40 -21.37 -3.75
N GLU A 435 16.70 -20.79 -4.68
CA GLU A 435 16.22 -21.46 -5.89
C GLU A 435 16.85 -20.82 -7.12
N SER A 436 17.52 -21.60 -7.93
CA SER A 436 17.99 -21.13 -9.23
C SER A 436 16.79 -21.10 -10.18
N LEU A 437 16.46 -19.95 -10.71
CA LEU A 437 15.37 -19.79 -11.65
C LEU A 437 15.82 -20.01 -13.09
N ASP A 438 17.00 -19.49 -13.41
CA ASP A 438 17.66 -19.69 -14.70
C ASP A 438 19.18 -19.61 -14.52
N THR A 439 19.95 -19.63 -15.62
CA THR A 439 21.41 -19.58 -15.59
C THR A 439 21.98 -18.26 -15.05
N ARG A 440 21.16 -17.21 -14.91
CA ARG A 440 21.59 -15.86 -14.54
C ARG A 440 20.97 -15.33 -13.26
N ARG A 441 19.79 -15.87 -12.83
CA ARG A 441 19.01 -15.33 -11.73
C ARG A 441 18.64 -16.40 -10.71
N VAL A 442 18.57 -15.96 -9.46
CA VAL A 442 18.14 -16.77 -8.32
C VAL A 442 17.00 -16.08 -7.57
N MET A 443 16.18 -16.89 -6.95
CA MET A 443 15.21 -16.47 -5.95
C MET A 443 15.70 -16.89 -4.57
N LEU A 444 15.82 -15.91 -3.69
CA LEU A 444 16.21 -16.08 -2.29
C LEU A 444 14.92 -16.01 -1.45
N ASN A 445 14.57 -17.12 -0.80
CA ASN A 445 13.45 -17.19 0.12
C ASN A 445 13.98 -16.98 1.53
N CYS A 446 13.51 -15.95 2.23
CA CYS A 446 14.00 -15.61 3.55
C CYS A 446 12.88 -15.07 4.45
N GLU A 447 13.04 -15.24 5.76
CA GLU A 447 12.22 -14.59 6.75
C GLU A 447 12.89 -13.32 7.25
N LEU A 448 12.14 -12.23 7.30
CA LEU A 448 12.61 -10.92 7.74
C LEU A 448 11.61 -10.28 8.71
N PRO A 449 12.08 -9.57 9.74
CA PRO A 449 11.20 -8.71 10.53
C PRO A 449 10.65 -7.58 9.65
N LEU A 450 9.33 -7.41 9.63
CA LEU A 450 8.68 -6.41 8.78
C LEU A 450 9.25 -5.01 8.99
N ASN A 451 9.47 -4.62 10.25
CA ASN A 451 10.03 -3.30 10.59
C ASN A 451 11.42 -3.01 9.97
N GLU A 452 12.21 -4.04 9.68
CA GLU A 452 13.55 -3.88 9.10
C GLU A 452 13.54 -3.66 7.59
N ILE A 453 12.45 -4.02 6.92
CA ILE A 453 12.32 -3.89 5.46
C ILE A 453 11.46 -2.70 5.02
N LEU A 454 10.74 -2.07 5.94
CA LEU A 454 9.86 -0.93 5.62
C LEU A 454 10.62 0.24 4.98
N VAL A 455 11.81 0.52 5.45
CA VAL A 455 12.61 1.65 4.96
C VAL A 455 13.86 1.13 4.27
N ASP A 456 14.18 1.67 3.10
CA ASP A 456 15.42 1.46 2.31
C ASP A 456 15.67 0.05 1.75
N PHE A 457 14.97 -1.00 2.17
CA PHE A 457 15.36 -2.36 1.80
C PHE A 457 15.16 -2.64 0.31
N ASN A 458 14.01 -2.30 -0.25
CA ASN A 458 13.73 -2.46 -1.67
C ASN A 458 14.64 -1.59 -2.55
N ASP A 459 14.86 -0.33 -2.13
CA ASP A 459 15.74 0.58 -2.85
C ASP A 459 17.21 0.10 -2.84
N LYS A 460 17.65 -0.49 -1.72
CA LYS A 460 18.97 -1.12 -1.64
C LYS A 460 19.08 -2.31 -2.57
N ILE A 461 18.07 -3.20 -2.62
CA ILE A 461 18.04 -4.32 -3.56
C ILE A 461 18.19 -3.79 -4.99
N LYS A 462 17.36 -2.84 -5.40
CA LYS A 462 17.42 -2.23 -6.74
C LYS A 462 18.78 -1.59 -7.02
N SER A 463 19.31 -0.82 -6.07
CA SER A 463 20.62 -0.17 -6.23
C SER A 463 21.76 -1.16 -6.38
N MET A 464 21.82 -2.20 -5.53
CA MET A 464 22.87 -3.24 -5.55
C MET A 464 22.82 -4.08 -6.81
N THR A 465 21.65 -4.29 -7.38
CA THR A 465 21.43 -5.09 -8.58
C THR A 465 21.29 -4.25 -9.86
N ARG A 466 21.57 -2.94 -9.82
CA ARG A 466 21.43 -2.01 -10.96
C ARG A 466 20.02 -2.01 -11.57
N GLY A 467 19.01 -2.22 -10.74
CA GLY A 467 17.60 -2.24 -11.15
C GLY A 467 17.06 -3.62 -11.54
N TYR A 468 17.89 -4.68 -11.55
CA TYR A 468 17.46 -6.03 -11.93
C TYR A 468 16.96 -6.88 -10.77
N GLY A 469 16.99 -6.38 -9.54
CA GLY A 469 16.46 -7.09 -8.38
C GLY A 469 15.06 -6.63 -8.04
N SER A 470 14.21 -7.58 -7.70
CA SER A 470 12.86 -7.32 -7.21
C SER A 470 12.58 -8.11 -5.94
N MET A 471 11.63 -7.66 -5.17
CA MET A 471 11.20 -8.31 -3.94
C MET A 471 9.69 -8.32 -3.85
N ASP A 472 9.16 -9.42 -3.34
CA ASP A 472 7.80 -9.56 -2.86
C ASP A 472 7.81 -10.18 -1.47
N TYR A 473 6.74 -10.01 -0.68
CA TYR A 473 6.66 -10.58 0.65
C TYR A 473 5.22 -10.88 1.09
N GLU A 474 5.07 -11.85 1.98
CA GLU A 474 3.81 -12.19 2.62
C GLU A 474 3.99 -12.26 4.14
N HIS A 475 2.92 -12.01 4.89
CA HIS A 475 2.94 -12.07 6.34
C HIS A 475 3.09 -13.53 6.81
N ALA A 476 4.09 -13.79 7.68
CA ALA A 476 4.44 -15.12 8.18
C ALA A 476 4.13 -15.31 9.68
N GLY A 477 3.42 -14.36 10.30
CA GLY A 477 3.09 -14.40 11.72
C GLY A 477 4.00 -13.53 12.59
N TYR A 478 4.14 -13.90 13.86
CA TYR A 478 4.88 -13.14 14.85
C TYR A 478 5.98 -13.98 15.50
N ARG A 479 7.13 -13.36 15.79
CA ARG A 479 8.27 -14.01 16.45
C ARG A 479 8.77 -13.16 17.61
N ALA A 480 9.08 -13.82 18.74
CA ALA A 480 9.69 -13.18 19.90
C ALA A 480 11.06 -12.59 19.56
N ALA A 481 11.32 -11.37 19.99
CA ALA A 481 12.59 -10.70 19.77
C ALA A 481 12.98 -9.80 20.95
N LYS A 482 14.28 -9.54 21.08
CA LYS A 482 14.82 -8.66 22.14
C LYS A 482 14.62 -7.19 21.78
N LEU A 483 13.39 -6.74 21.84
CA LEU A 483 12.98 -5.38 21.47
C LEU A 483 12.97 -4.47 22.69
N VAL A 484 13.30 -3.21 22.45
CA VAL A 484 13.29 -2.16 23.49
C VAL A 484 12.71 -0.88 22.91
N LYS A 485 12.01 -0.12 23.77
CA LYS A 485 11.58 1.24 23.43
C LYS A 485 12.78 2.18 23.52
N LEU A 486 13.05 2.89 22.45
CA LEU A 486 14.03 3.94 22.35
C LEU A 486 13.33 5.29 22.41
N ASP A 487 13.52 6.04 23.47
CA ASP A 487 12.96 7.37 23.66
C ASP A 487 14.00 8.44 23.34
N LEU A 488 13.59 9.50 22.64
CA LEU A 488 14.38 10.70 22.46
C LEU A 488 13.91 11.78 23.43
N LEU A 489 14.86 12.30 24.23
CA LEU A 489 14.61 13.35 25.19
C LEU A 489 15.28 14.65 24.73
N VAL A 490 14.53 15.74 24.78
CA VAL A 490 15.04 17.09 24.55
C VAL A 490 14.97 17.87 25.84
N ASN A 491 16.13 18.25 26.37
CA ASN A 491 16.30 18.83 27.72
C ASN A 491 15.75 17.98 28.86
N GLY A 492 15.69 16.65 28.69
CA GLY A 492 15.20 15.71 29.68
C GLY A 492 13.71 15.39 29.57
N GLU A 493 12.98 16.06 28.69
CA GLU A 493 11.57 15.75 28.39
C GLU A 493 11.48 14.79 27.20
N PRO A 494 10.76 13.68 27.30
CA PRO A 494 10.56 12.75 26.17
C PRO A 494 9.69 13.40 25.09
N VAL A 495 10.05 13.11 23.83
CA VAL A 495 9.28 13.54 22.65
C VAL A 495 8.67 12.30 22.03
N ASP A 496 7.40 12.04 22.33
CA ASP A 496 6.69 10.81 21.95
C ASP A 496 6.72 10.53 20.44
N ALA A 497 6.65 11.59 19.61
CA ALA A 497 6.70 11.48 18.17
C ALA A 497 8.00 10.87 17.60
N PHE A 498 9.06 10.84 18.39
CA PHE A 498 10.35 10.22 18.03
C PHE A 498 10.62 8.90 18.75
N SER A 499 9.70 8.44 19.59
CA SER A 499 9.83 7.13 20.23
C SER A 499 9.71 6.02 19.20
N THR A 500 10.61 5.04 19.26
CA THR A 500 10.61 3.89 18.35
C THR A 500 10.87 2.59 19.10
N ILE A 501 10.35 1.47 18.60
CA ILE A 501 10.69 0.14 19.09
C ILE A 501 11.78 -0.42 18.19
N VAL A 502 12.92 -0.77 18.76
CA VAL A 502 14.11 -1.25 18.05
C VAL A 502 14.71 -2.48 18.70
N HIS A 503 15.45 -3.27 17.95
CA HIS A 503 16.19 -4.38 18.52
C HIS A 503 17.29 -3.86 19.46
N LYS A 504 17.45 -4.52 20.63
CA LYS A 504 18.37 -4.08 21.70
C LYS A 504 19.79 -3.82 21.19
N ASP A 505 20.30 -4.69 20.33
CA ASP A 505 21.70 -4.60 19.84
C ASP A 505 21.91 -3.39 18.91
N ARG A 506 20.85 -2.83 18.32
CA ARG A 506 20.90 -1.68 17.42
C ARG A 506 20.49 -0.37 18.09
N ALA A 507 19.93 -0.45 19.29
CA ALA A 507 19.35 0.71 19.97
C ALA A 507 20.37 1.84 20.19
N GLU A 508 21.63 1.51 20.53
CA GLU A 508 22.68 2.52 20.73
C GLU A 508 23.05 3.23 19.42
N SER A 509 23.28 2.47 18.35
CA SER A 509 23.61 3.03 17.02
C SER A 509 22.48 3.92 16.51
N ARG A 510 21.24 3.43 16.58
CA ARG A 510 20.05 4.16 16.16
C ARG A 510 19.82 5.42 16.99
N GLY A 511 19.94 5.31 18.33
CA GLY A 511 19.82 6.46 19.21
C GLY A 511 20.86 7.55 18.94
N ARG A 512 22.09 7.16 18.61
CA ARG A 512 23.17 8.09 18.24
C ARG A 512 22.88 8.80 16.91
N GLN A 513 22.40 8.08 15.90
CA GLN A 513 22.01 8.64 14.60
C GLN A 513 20.88 9.68 14.73
N LEU A 514 19.82 9.33 15.46
CA LEU A 514 18.67 10.21 15.67
C LEU A 514 19.06 11.46 16.48
N ALA A 515 19.87 11.30 17.53
CA ALA A 515 20.35 12.42 18.33
C ALA A 515 21.23 13.39 17.50
N ALA A 516 22.11 12.84 16.64
CA ALA A 516 22.94 13.63 15.74
C ALA A 516 22.09 14.40 14.72
N LYS A 517 21.08 13.76 14.13
CA LYS A 517 20.19 14.41 13.16
C LYS A 517 19.37 15.54 13.81
N LEU A 518 18.81 15.30 14.99
CA LEU A 518 18.11 16.34 15.76
C LEU A 518 19.01 17.54 16.09
N LYS A 519 20.29 17.30 16.37
CA LYS A 519 21.26 18.39 16.61
C LYS A 519 21.48 19.27 15.39
N GLU A 520 21.42 18.72 14.18
CA GLU A 520 21.57 19.49 12.94
C GLU A 520 20.36 20.40 12.70
N VAL A 521 19.17 19.90 13.01
CA VAL A 521 17.90 20.53 12.66
C VAL A 521 17.40 21.49 13.75
N ILE A 522 17.63 21.20 15.03
CA ILE A 522 17.19 22.09 16.11
C ILE A 522 18.02 23.38 16.09
N PRO A 523 17.39 24.56 15.90
CA PRO A 523 18.10 25.82 15.88
C PRO A 523 18.72 26.16 17.26
N ARG A 524 19.86 26.84 17.22
CA ARG A 524 20.53 27.29 18.46
C ARG A 524 19.62 28.22 19.27
N GLN A 525 19.42 27.86 20.53
CA GLN A 525 18.63 28.63 21.49
C GLN A 525 19.54 29.53 22.36
N LEU A 526 18.94 30.37 23.18
CA LEU A 526 19.68 31.19 24.17
C LEU A 526 20.40 30.39 25.25
N TYR A 527 20.05 29.10 25.39
CA TYR A 527 20.67 28.14 26.31
C TYR A 527 21.04 26.85 25.54
N GLN A 528 21.87 26.03 26.13
CA GLN A 528 22.28 24.75 25.55
C GLN A 528 21.13 23.76 25.61
N VAL A 529 20.78 23.18 24.45
CA VAL A 529 19.77 22.14 24.33
C VAL A 529 20.46 20.77 24.43
N ALA A 530 20.09 19.94 25.37
CA ALA A 530 20.57 18.57 25.48
C ALA A 530 19.61 17.65 24.72
N ILE A 531 20.14 16.85 23.82
CA ILE A 531 19.43 15.81 23.07
C ILE A 531 19.97 14.48 23.57
N GLN A 532 19.09 13.58 24.01
CA GLN A 532 19.48 12.32 24.61
C GLN A 532 18.60 11.20 24.07
N ALA A 533 19.22 10.06 23.81
CA ALA A 533 18.51 8.82 23.52
C ALA A 533 18.56 7.93 24.77
N ALA A 534 17.43 7.37 25.16
CA ALA A 534 17.30 6.59 26.38
C ALA A 534 16.49 5.30 26.15
N ILE A 535 16.80 4.27 26.93
CA ILE A 535 16.06 3.00 27.02
C ILE A 535 15.68 2.81 28.50
N GLY A 536 14.38 2.77 28.80
CA GLY A 536 13.89 2.59 30.17
C GLY A 536 14.50 3.60 31.17
N GLY A 537 14.67 4.86 30.73
CA GLY A 537 15.28 5.93 31.53
C GLY A 537 16.82 5.96 31.53
N LYS A 538 17.51 4.93 31.06
CA LYS A 538 18.97 4.90 30.93
C LYS A 538 19.39 5.59 29.62
N ILE A 539 20.18 6.67 29.74
CA ILE A 539 20.73 7.40 28.59
C ILE A 539 21.82 6.55 27.96
N ILE A 540 21.66 6.29 26.63
CA ILE A 540 22.60 5.51 25.80
C ILE A 540 23.37 6.37 24.79
N ALA A 541 22.83 7.51 24.38
CA ALA A 541 23.50 8.46 23.51
C ALA A 541 23.14 9.90 23.93
N ARG A 542 24.06 10.83 23.70
CA ARG A 542 23.86 12.24 24.03
C ARG A 542 24.53 13.14 23.00
N GLU A 543 23.77 14.12 22.53
CA GLU A 543 24.23 15.25 21.72
C GLU A 543 23.81 16.57 22.36
N SER A 544 24.37 17.67 21.93
CA SER A 544 23.99 18.99 22.45
C SER A 544 24.08 20.07 21.38
N VAL A 545 23.07 20.93 21.32
CA VAL A 545 23.06 22.14 20.51
C VAL A 545 23.60 23.28 21.35
N SER A 546 24.68 23.91 20.89
CA SER A 546 25.34 25.00 21.65
C SER A 546 24.47 26.25 21.71
N ALA A 547 24.47 26.91 22.87
CA ALA A 547 23.73 28.16 23.04
C ALA A 547 24.26 29.29 22.16
N LEU A 548 23.35 30.16 21.73
CA LEU A 548 23.72 31.46 21.15
C LEU A 548 24.56 32.25 22.18
N ARG A 549 25.74 32.69 21.78
CA ARG A 549 26.62 33.50 22.60
C ARG A 549 26.50 34.99 22.24
N LYS A 550 25.99 35.77 23.17
CA LYS A 550 26.17 37.21 23.11
C LYS A 550 27.49 37.54 23.78
N ASN A 551 28.39 38.26 23.12
CA ASN A 551 29.66 38.68 23.68
C ASN A 551 29.42 39.81 24.68
N VAL A 552 29.13 39.42 25.97
CA VAL A 552 28.84 40.37 27.05
C VAL A 552 30.10 41.13 27.55
N THR A 553 31.28 40.64 27.12
CA THR A 553 32.57 41.22 27.52
C THR A 553 33.15 42.16 26.44
N ALA A 554 32.52 42.29 25.27
CA ALA A 554 33.01 43.12 24.18
C ALA A 554 33.18 44.62 24.54
N LYS A 555 32.40 45.13 25.49
CA LYS A 555 32.46 46.50 25.98
C LYS A 555 33.36 46.68 27.20
N CYS A 556 34.07 45.65 27.65
CA CYS A 556 35.00 45.74 28.76
C CYS A 556 36.40 46.08 28.27
N TYR A 557 36.69 47.36 28.13
CA TYR A 557 38.02 47.90 27.83
C TYR A 557 38.90 47.78 29.06
N GLY A 558 40.16 47.30 28.93
CA GLY A 558 41.12 47.18 29.98
C GLY A 558 41.03 45.89 30.83
N GLY A 559 42.06 45.56 31.57
CA GLY A 559 42.31 44.29 32.23
C GLY A 559 41.47 43.94 33.46
N ASP A 560 40.26 44.50 33.67
CA ASP A 560 39.40 44.19 34.79
C ASP A 560 38.81 42.77 34.67
N ILE A 561 39.59 41.78 35.15
CA ILE A 561 39.26 40.34 35.17
C ILE A 561 38.03 40.09 36.04
N THR A 562 37.86 40.83 37.12
CA THR A 562 36.77 40.66 38.10
C THR A 562 35.42 41.03 37.46
N ARG A 563 35.36 42.14 36.72
CA ARG A 563 34.15 42.59 36.04
C ARG A 563 33.77 41.63 34.88
N LYS A 564 34.75 41.15 34.11
CA LYS A 564 34.55 40.13 33.07
C LYS A 564 33.95 38.84 33.68
N ARG A 565 34.49 38.39 34.81
CA ARG A 565 34.03 37.19 35.53
C ARG A 565 32.59 37.34 36.05
N LYS A 566 32.25 38.45 36.69
CA LYS A 566 30.88 38.76 37.13
C LYS A 566 29.87 38.83 36.00
N LEU A 567 30.21 39.38 34.83
CA LEU A 567 29.33 39.42 33.68
C LEU A 567 29.10 38.04 33.07
N LEU A 568 30.13 37.18 33.03
CA LEU A 568 30.02 35.80 32.59
C LEU A 568 29.19 34.94 33.54
N GLU A 569 29.33 35.16 34.88
CA GLU A 569 28.53 34.48 35.90
C GLU A 569 27.06 34.88 35.82
N LYS A 570 26.73 36.19 35.69
CA LYS A 570 25.36 36.64 35.44
C LYS A 570 24.76 36.08 34.16
N GLN A 571 25.54 35.98 33.08
CA GLN A 571 25.10 35.33 31.86
C GLN A 571 24.82 33.83 32.05
N LYS A 572 25.64 33.13 32.81
CA LYS A 572 25.47 31.72 33.18
C LYS A 572 24.22 31.50 34.01
N GLU A 573 23.97 32.33 35.02
CA GLU A 573 22.75 32.28 35.84
C GLU A 573 21.50 32.60 35.03
N GLY A 574 21.53 33.63 34.19
CA GLY A 574 20.44 33.97 33.28
C GLY A 574 20.08 32.82 32.34
N LYS A 575 21.08 32.16 31.74
CA LYS A 575 20.89 30.96 30.92
C LYS A 575 20.31 29.78 31.72
N LYS A 576 20.73 29.60 32.98
CA LYS A 576 20.18 28.54 33.85
C LYS A 576 18.70 28.79 34.19
N ARG A 577 18.31 30.05 34.45
CA ARG A 577 16.91 30.44 34.68
C ARG A 577 16.07 30.26 33.40
N MET A 578 16.58 30.68 32.24
CA MET A 578 15.89 30.49 30.96
C MET A 578 15.66 28.99 30.63
N LYS A 579 16.63 28.13 30.95
CA LYS A 579 16.50 26.70 30.79
C LYS A 579 15.43 26.08 31.68
N SER A 580 15.18 26.58 32.89
CA SER A 580 14.17 26.06 33.80
C SER A 580 12.75 26.54 33.49
N ILE A 581 12.58 27.60 32.69
CA ILE A 581 11.28 28.23 32.41
C ILE A 581 10.86 27.97 30.92
N GLY A 582 11.84 27.79 30.05
CA GLY A 582 11.59 27.71 28.58
C GLY A 582 11.20 26.30 28.15
N LYS A 583 9.97 26.13 27.72
CA LYS A 583 9.62 24.99 26.84
C LYS A 583 10.36 25.17 25.51
N ILE A 584 11.02 24.09 25.04
CA ILE A 584 11.65 24.13 23.72
C ILE A 584 10.54 23.95 22.70
N ASN A 585 10.36 24.96 21.88
CA ASN A 585 9.56 24.80 20.67
C ASN A 585 10.47 24.12 19.62
N ILE A 586 10.24 22.85 19.37
CA ILE A 586 10.91 22.12 18.29
C ILE A 586 10.22 22.58 17.01
N PRO A 587 10.94 23.19 16.05
CA PRO A 587 10.33 23.62 14.78
C PRO A 587 9.72 22.43 14.06
N GLN A 588 8.63 22.66 13.35
CA GLN A 588 7.93 21.58 12.62
C GLN A 588 8.83 20.97 11.53
N GLU A 589 9.69 21.79 10.92
CA GLU A 589 10.70 21.33 9.96
C GLU A 589 11.64 20.29 10.56
N ALA A 590 11.94 20.41 11.88
CA ALA A 590 12.76 19.44 12.60
C ALA A 590 12.09 18.07 12.69
N PHE A 591 10.76 18.03 12.89
CA PHE A 591 10.03 16.75 12.86
C PHE A 591 10.08 16.12 11.48
N ILE A 592 9.82 16.91 10.43
CA ILE A 592 9.80 16.41 9.05
C ILE A 592 11.19 15.88 8.65
N GLU A 593 12.27 16.59 8.95
CA GLU A 593 13.63 16.18 8.57
C GLU A 593 14.14 14.96 9.35
N VAL A 594 13.82 14.86 10.65
CA VAL A 594 14.22 13.71 11.45
C VAL A 594 13.44 12.47 11.04
N LEU A 595 12.15 12.61 10.74
CA LEU A 595 11.30 11.51 10.29
C LEU A 595 11.67 11.02 8.87
N LYS A 596 12.13 11.90 7.99
CA LYS A 596 12.68 11.52 6.66
C LYS A 596 14.04 10.82 6.75
N ALA A 597 14.78 10.97 7.85
CA ALA A 597 16.09 10.36 8.06
C ALA A 597 16.01 8.99 8.77
N GLN A 598 14.82 8.53 9.06
CA GLN A 598 14.55 7.21 9.63
C GLN A 598 14.31 6.17 8.56
#